data_6b6aa36e57a7855637cf20b7e6f2a435
#
_entry.id   6b6aa36e57a7855637cf20b7e6f2a435
#
_cell.length_a   1.000
_cell.length_b   1.000
_cell.length_c   1.000
_cell.angle_alpha   90.00
_cell.angle_beta   90.00
_cell.angle_gamma   90.00
#
_symmetry.space_group_name_H-M   'P 1'
#
loop_
_entity.id
_entity.type
_entity.pdbx_description
1 polymer ?
#
loop_
_entity_poly.entity_id
_entity_poly.type
_entity_poly.pdbx_seq_one_letter_code
_entity_poly.pdbx_strand_id
1 'polypeptide(L)'
;DLVIFCDDKRLPTAFLTSYYARHDSSLQIARQIAWKEDIKCEVWTAIIAQKILNQSYYLGECSFFEKSQSIMELYHGLEQFDPSNREGHSARIYFNTLFGNDFTRESDNDINAALDYGYTLLLSMFAREVVICGCMTQIGLKHANQFNQFNLASDIMEPFRPIIDRIVYQNRHNNFVKIKKELFSIFSETYPYNGKEMYLSNIVSDYTKKVIKALNQLDEEIPEFRI
;
A
#
# COMPACT_ATOMS: atom_id res chain seq x y z
N ASP A 1 7.39 -15.03 -16.85
CA ASP A 1 8.57 -14.77 -16.02
C ASP A 1 8.86 -13.27 -16.00
N LEU A 2 9.38 -12.76 -14.86
CA LEU A 2 9.74 -11.37 -14.66
C LEU A 2 11.11 -11.32 -13.98
N VAL A 3 12.04 -10.55 -14.55
CA VAL A 3 13.32 -10.23 -13.91
C VAL A 3 13.27 -8.79 -13.42
N ILE A 4 13.60 -8.59 -12.16
CA ILE A 4 13.64 -7.27 -11.53
C ILE A 4 15.10 -6.93 -11.23
N PHE A 5 15.55 -5.80 -11.74
CA PHE A 5 16.82 -5.20 -11.36
C PHE A 5 16.58 -4.21 -10.22
N CYS A 6 17.39 -4.30 -9.18
CA CYS A 6 17.28 -3.40 -8.03
C CYS A 6 18.59 -2.64 -7.82
N ASP A 7 18.48 -1.45 -7.22
CA ASP A 7 19.63 -0.70 -6.74
C ASP A 7 20.20 -1.30 -5.43
N ASP A 8 21.22 -0.65 -4.87
CA ASP A 8 21.84 -1.03 -3.60
C ASP A 8 20.89 -0.90 -2.40
N LYS A 9 19.84 -0.06 -2.49
CA LYS A 9 18.75 0.07 -1.51
C LYS A 9 17.61 -0.91 -1.74
N ARG A 10 17.73 -1.82 -2.71
CA ARG A 10 16.72 -2.81 -3.13
C ARG A 10 15.46 -2.20 -3.75
N LEU A 11 15.53 -0.95 -4.21
CA LEU A 11 14.48 -0.35 -5.01
C LEU A 11 14.55 -0.91 -6.43
N PRO A 12 13.41 -1.31 -7.01
CA PRO A 12 13.38 -1.72 -8.41
C PRO A 12 13.83 -0.59 -9.32
N THR A 13 14.81 -0.86 -10.18
CA THR A 13 15.34 0.10 -11.15
C THR A 13 14.94 -0.23 -12.57
N ALA A 14 14.72 -1.50 -12.87
CA ALA A 14 14.25 -1.96 -14.16
C ALA A 14 13.50 -3.27 -14.05
N PHE A 15 12.61 -3.51 -15.02
CA PHE A 15 11.86 -4.75 -15.17
C PHE A 15 12.10 -5.32 -16.55
N LEU A 16 12.35 -6.63 -16.63
CA LEU A 16 12.37 -7.36 -17.89
C LEU A 16 11.23 -8.40 -17.84
N THR A 17 10.20 -8.18 -18.64
CA THR A 17 9.05 -9.09 -18.76
C THR A 17 9.25 -10.07 -19.91
N SER A 18 8.73 -11.29 -19.76
CA SER A 18 8.68 -12.25 -20.85
C SER A 18 7.64 -11.81 -21.89
N TYR A 19 8.05 -11.68 -23.13
CA TYR A 19 7.13 -11.41 -24.23
C TYR A 19 6.18 -12.58 -24.53
N TYR A 20 6.54 -13.80 -24.15
CA TYR A 20 5.72 -15.00 -24.39
C TYR A 20 4.56 -15.17 -23.42
N ALA A 21 4.62 -14.55 -22.26
CA ALA A 21 3.57 -14.70 -21.23
C ALA A 21 2.39 -13.74 -21.39
N ARG A 22 2.48 -12.73 -22.29
CA ARG A 22 1.46 -11.69 -22.44
C ARG A 22 1.27 -11.27 -23.88
N HIS A 23 0.12 -11.68 -24.41
CA HIS A 23 -0.33 -11.30 -25.75
C HIS A 23 -1.13 -9.97 -25.75
N ASP A 24 -1.47 -9.42 -24.57
CA ASP A 24 -2.37 -8.28 -24.39
C ASP A 24 -1.74 -7.04 -23.71
N SER A 25 -0.41 -7.01 -23.55
CA SER A 25 0.25 -5.91 -22.84
C SER A 25 0.00 -4.52 -23.47
N SER A 26 -0.01 -4.43 -24.80
CA SER A 26 -0.33 -3.18 -25.50
C SER A 26 -1.77 -2.73 -25.27
N LEU A 27 -2.71 -3.68 -25.24
CA LEU A 27 -4.11 -3.43 -24.94
C LEU A 27 -4.28 -2.96 -23.50
N GLN A 28 -3.58 -3.60 -22.54
CA GLN A 28 -3.64 -3.22 -21.14
C GLN A 28 -3.07 -1.81 -20.90
N ILE A 29 -1.98 -1.44 -21.54
CA ILE A 29 -1.41 -0.08 -21.45
C ILE A 29 -2.42 0.93 -22.06
N ALA A 30 -3.03 0.61 -23.20
CA ALA A 30 -4.03 1.48 -23.80
C ALA A 30 -5.26 1.67 -22.86
N ARG A 31 -5.72 0.60 -22.19
CA ARG A 31 -6.77 0.69 -21.16
C ARG A 31 -6.37 1.56 -19.99
N GLN A 32 -5.14 1.40 -19.48
CA GLN A 32 -4.64 2.20 -18.37
C GLN A 32 -4.60 3.70 -18.70
N ILE A 33 -4.16 4.05 -19.89
CA ILE A 33 -4.15 5.46 -20.35
C ILE A 33 -5.58 6.00 -20.46
N ALA A 34 -6.53 5.14 -20.79
CA ALA A 34 -7.95 5.49 -20.98
C ALA A 34 -8.81 5.34 -19.72
N TRP A 35 -8.24 5.06 -18.53
CA TRP A 35 -9.02 5.00 -17.30
C TRP A 35 -9.72 6.33 -17.03
N LYS A 36 -11.02 6.25 -16.80
CA LYS A 36 -11.85 7.42 -16.54
C LYS A 36 -11.58 7.98 -15.15
N GLU A 37 -11.64 9.30 -15.01
CA GLU A 37 -11.37 9.97 -13.74
C GLU A 37 -12.36 9.58 -12.63
N ASP A 38 -13.65 9.38 -12.96
CA ASP A 38 -14.67 8.92 -12.02
C ASP A 38 -14.32 7.54 -11.43
N ILE A 39 -13.89 6.60 -12.26
CA ILE A 39 -13.47 5.26 -11.84
C ILE A 39 -12.17 5.32 -11.01
N LYS A 40 -11.20 6.12 -11.42
CA LYS A 40 -9.99 6.33 -10.62
C LYS A 40 -10.32 6.91 -9.24
N CYS A 41 -11.24 7.88 -9.18
CA CYS A 41 -11.74 8.45 -7.95
C CYS A 41 -12.38 7.41 -7.03
N GLU A 42 -13.27 6.59 -7.58
CA GLU A 42 -13.95 5.53 -6.83
C GLU A 42 -12.96 4.51 -6.25
N VAL A 43 -12.07 3.98 -7.08
CA VAL A 43 -11.06 3.01 -6.67
C VAL A 43 -10.09 3.60 -5.64
N TRP A 44 -9.62 4.83 -5.85
CA TRP A 44 -8.76 5.53 -4.89
C TRP A 44 -9.45 5.70 -3.54
N THR A 45 -10.71 6.16 -3.53
CA THR A 45 -11.47 6.34 -2.30
C THR A 45 -11.62 5.04 -1.51
N ALA A 46 -11.89 3.94 -2.20
CA ALA A 46 -11.98 2.61 -1.56
C ALA A 46 -10.63 2.14 -0.98
N ILE A 47 -9.52 2.39 -1.67
CA ILE A 47 -8.16 2.09 -1.19
C ILE A 47 -7.86 2.87 0.10
N ILE A 48 -8.13 4.17 0.10
CA ILE A 48 -7.87 5.03 1.27
C ILE A 48 -8.81 4.71 2.44
N ALA A 49 -10.07 4.38 2.16
CA ALA A 49 -11.00 3.92 3.17
C ALA A 49 -10.45 2.70 3.94
N GLN A 50 -9.88 1.72 3.22
CA GLN A 50 -9.27 0.54 3.84
C GLN A 50 -8.02 0.89 4.66
N LYS A 51 -7.17 1.81 4.18
CA LYS A 51 -6.03 2.30 4.95
C LYS A 51 -6.47 2.90 6.28
N ILE A 52 -7.44 3.82 6.24
CA ILE A 52 -7.96 4.50 7.44
C ILE A 52 -8.57 3.46 8.41
N LEU A 53 -9.35 2.51 7.90
CA LEU A 53 -9.88 1.41 8.72
C LEU A 53 -8.80 0.58 9.39
N ASN A 54 -7.77 0.17 8.63
CA ASN A 54 -6.66 -0.62 9.16
C ASN A 54 -5.87 0.16 10.23
N GLN A 55 -5.69 1.47 10.06
CA GLN A 55 -5.10 2.33 11.09
C GLN A 55 -5.96 2.37 12.36
N SER A 56 -7.29 2.52 12.23
CA SER A 56 -8.22 2.49 13.36
C SER A 56 -8.17 1.16 14.10
N TYR A 57 -8.24 0.05 13.38
CA TYR A 57 -8.19 -1.29 13.98
C TYR A 57 -6.88 -1.53 14.74
N TYR A 58 -5.75 -1.17 14.15
CA TYR A 58 -4.48 -1.36 14.84
C TYR A 58 -4.35 -0.51 16.10
N LEU A 59 -4.85 0.72 16.13
CA LEU A 59 -4.92 1.51 17.36
C LEU A 59 -5.82 0.85 18.42
N GLY A 60 -6.94 0.26 18.00
CA GLY A 60 -7.81 -0.51 18.88
C GLY A 60 -7.10 -1.72 19.50
N GLU A 61 -6.34 -2.49 18.72
CA GLU A 61 -5.51 -3.59 19.20
C GLU A 61 -4.44 -3.14 20.20
N CYS A 62 -3.88 -1.94 19.99
CA CYS A 62 -2.94 -1.31 20.93
C CYS A 62 -3.63 -0.68 22.16
N SER A 63 -4.95 -0.83 22.33
CA SER A 63 -5.76 -0.25 23.41
C SER A 63 -5.87 1.29 23.39
N PHE A 64 -5.60 1.93 22.26
CA PHE A 64 -5.80 3.37 22.05
C PHE A 64 -7.23 3.66 21.56
N PHE A 65 -8.24 3.24 22.30
CA PHE A 65 -9.65 3.23 21.88
C PHE A 65 -10.19 4.59 21.46
N GLU A 66 -9.89 5.67 22.20
CA GLU A 66 -10.35 7.03 21.86
C GLU A 66 -9.78 7.50 20.52
N LYS A 67 -8.52 7.19 20.25
CA LYS A 67 -7.86 7.55 18.98
C LYS A 67 -8.34 6.68 17.83
N SER A 68 -8.57 5.40 18.07
CA SER A 68 -9.22 4.50 17.14
C SER A 68 -10.60 5.04 16.72
N GLN A 69 -11.42 5.47 17.68
CA GLN A 69 -12.73 6.06 17.43
C GLN A 69 -12.62 7.37 16.63
N SER A 70 -11.65 8.23 16.95
CA SER A 70 -11.43 9.48 16.21
C SER A 70 -11.07 9.21 14.74
N ILE A 71 -10.28 8.17 14.45
CA ILE A 71 -9.98 7.75 13.08
C ILE A 71 -11.23 7.15 12.40
N MET A 72 -12.05 6.38 13.13
CA MET A 72 -13.30 5.84 12.60
C MET A 72 -14.28 6.95 12.17
N GLU A 73 -14.33 8.07 12.89
CA GLU A 73 -15.13 9.24 12.51
C GLU A 73 -14.63 9.86 11.19
N LEU A 74 -13.28 9.89 10.97
CA LEU A 74 -12.72 10.32 9.70
C LEU A 74 -13.13 9.38 8.55
N TYR A 75 -13.12 8.07 8.80
CA TYR A 75 -13.58 7.07 7.84
C TYR A 75 -15.04 7.28 7.44
N HIS A 76 -15.95 7.44 8.41
CA HIS A 76 -17.38 7.65 8.12
C HIS A 76 -17.67 8.96 7.37
N GLY A 77 -16.79 9.94 7.49
CA GLY A 77 -16.92 11.19 6.77
C GLY A 77 -16.10 11.26 5.48
N LEU A 78 -15.48 10.14 5.04
CA LEU A 78 -14.67 10.13 3.83
C LEU A 78 -15.54 10.40 2.59
N GLU A 79 -15.18 11.42 1.85
CA GLU A 79 -15.82 11.80 0.60
C GLU A 79 -15.01 11.29 -0.59
N GLN A 80 -15.69 11.18 -1.74
CA GLN A 80 -15.04 10.72 -2.96
C GLN A 80 -13.81 11.57 -3.31
N PHE A 81 -12.68 10.93 -3.55
CA PHE A 81 -11.37 11.51 -3.84
C PHE A 81 -10.77 12.33 -2.70
N ASP A 82 -11.32 12.21 -1.47
CA ASP A 82 -10.81 12.80 -0.24
C ASP A 82 -10.44 14.30 -0.33
N PRO A 83 -11.38 15.19 -0.71
CA PRO A 83 -11.11 16.61 -0.85
C PRO A 83 -10.75 17.29 0.48
N SER A 84 -11.21 16.75 1.60
CA SER A 84 -10.95 17.24 2.95
C SER A 84 -9.67 16.67 3.57
N ASN A 85 -8.89 15.88 2.83
CA ASN A 85 -7.63 15.27 3.28
C ASN A 85 -7.75 14.48 4.59
N ARG A 86 -8.80 13.67 4.71
CA ARG A 86 -9.04 12.81 5.90
C ARG A 86 -7.99 11.73 6.06
N GLU A 87 -7.42 11.27 4.95
CA GLU A 87 -6.26 10.38 4.95
C GLU A 87 -5.08 10.99 5.70
N GLY A 88 -4.72 12.23 5.37
CA GLY A 88 -3.62 12.94 6.04
C GLY A 88 -3.92 13.20 7.52
N HIS A 89 -5.18 13.53 7.87
CA HIS A 89 -5.61 13.68 9.27
C HIS A 89 -5.53 12.35 10.03
N SER A 90 -6.00 11.26 9.43
CA SER A 90 -5.90 9.91 10.01
C SER A 90 -4.45 9.53 10.26
N ALA A 91 -3.59 9.68 9.25
CA ALA A 91 -2.16 9.38 9.37
C ALA A 91 -1.48 10.19 10.50
N ARG A 92 -1.83 11.47 10.65
CA ARG A 92 -1.30 12.31 11.73
C ARG A 92 -1.72 11.79 13.11
N ILE A 93 -3.02 11.51 13.32
CA ILE A 93 -3.52 10.94 14.59
C ILE A 93 -2.83 9.62 14.86
N TYR A 94 -2.76 8.76 13.87
CA TYR A 94 -2.19 7.42 13.95
C TYR A 94 -0.72 7.44 14.36
N PHE A 95 0.14 8.14 13.63
CA PHE A 95 1.57 8.17 13.91
C PHE A 95 1.90 8.87 15.22
N ASN A 96 1.20 9.98 15.54
CA ASN A 96 1.39 10.66 16.81
C ASN A 96 0.96 9.80 18.01
N THR A 97 -0.06 8.97 17.85
CA THR A 97 -0.49 8.04 18.90
C THR A 97 0.53 6.93 19.12
N LEU A 98 1.10 6.37 18.05
CA LEU A 98 2.06 5.27 18.13
C LEU A 98 3.45 5.72 18.59
N PHE A 99 3.95 6.85 18.07
CA PHE A 99 5.35 7.24 18.22
C PHE A 99 5.57 8.54 19.00
N GLY A 100 4.48 9.19 19.45
CA GLY A 100 4.51 10.42 20.23
C GLY A 100 4.17 11.67 19.41
N ASN A 101 3.74 12.73 20.12
CA ASN A 101 3.23 13.94 19.47
C ASN A 101 4.27 14.71 18.63
N ASP A 102 5.55 14.53 18.94
CA ASP A 102 6.67 15.18 18.24
C ASP A 102 7.16 14.34 17.05
N PHE A 103 6.54 13.19 16.80
CA PHE A 103 6.93 12.34 15.69
C PHE A 103 6.57 12.96 14.34
N THR A 104 7.56 13.06 13.47
CA THR A 104 7.39 13.45 12.06
C THR A 104 8.05 12.44 11.15
N ARG A 105 7.46 12.19 9.98
CA ARG A 105 8.01 11.26 8.98
C ARG A 105 9.31 11.76 8.32
N GLU A 106 9.66 13.03 8.53
CA GLU A 106 10.86 13.68 7.98
C GLU A 106 12.07 13.57 8.91
N SER A 107 11.87 13.15 10.17
CA SER A 107 12.96 13.05 11.15
C SER A 107 13.91 11.90 10.82
N ASP A 108 15.21 12.16 10.89
CA ASP A 108 16.26 11.13 10.74
C ASP A 108 16.40 10.34 12.06
N ASN A 109 15.74 9.19 12.10
CA ASN A 109 15.78 8.27 13.25
C ASN A 109 15.53 6.81 12.81
N ASP A 110 15.84 5.87 13.71
CA ASP A 110 15.73 4.43 13.45
C ASP A 110 14.29 3.98 13.10
N ILE A 111 13.26 4.63 13.65
CA ILE A 111 11.86 4.32 13.37
C ILE A 111 11.52 4.69 11.92
N ASN A 112 11.85 5.91 11.48
CA ASN A 112 11.59 6.33 10.10
C ASN A 112 12.40 5.51 9.10
N ALA A 113 13.67 5.22 9.40
CA ALA A 113 14.48 4.33 8.56
C ALA A 113 13.85 2.94 8.42
N ALA A 114 13.28 2.40 9.50
CA ALA A 114 12.60 1.11 9.48
C ALA A 114 11.26 1.15 8.70
N LEU A 115 10.46 2.21 8.89
CA LEU A 115 9.22 2.41 8.14
C LEU A 115 9.51 2.53 6.64
N ASP A 116 10.50 3.35 6.24
CA ASP A 116 10.87 3.54 4.83
C ASP A 116 11.39 2.25 4.21
N TYR A 117 12.20 1.49 4.95
CA TYR A 117 12.67 0.19 4.49
C TYR A 117 11.51 -0.80 4.31
N GLY A 118 10.60 -0.89 5.28
CA GLY A 118 9.43 -1.77 5.20
C GLY A 118 8.48 -1.38 4.06
N TYR A 119 8.22 -0.09 3.88
CA TYR A 119 7.41 0.38 2.74
C TYR A 119 8.08 0.10 1.40
N THR A 120 9.41 0.13 1.33
CA THR A 120 10.15 -0.26 0.13
C THR A 120 9.97 -1.75 -0.19
N LEU A 121 9.92 -2.63 0.83
CA LEU A 121 9.62 -4.05 0.63
C LEU A 121 8.21 -4.25 0.05
N LEU A 122 7.19 -3.58 0.62
CA LEU A 122 5.83 -3.61 0.07
C LEU A 122 5.78 -3.04 -1.34
N LEU A 123 6.39 -1.89 -1.57
CA LEU A 123 6.43 -1.25 -2.88
C LEU A 123 7.00 -2.18 -3.95
N SER A 124 8.08 -2.92 -3.64
CA SER A 124 8.66 -3.90 -4.54
C SER A 124 7.68 -5.02 -4.90
N MET A 125 6.89 -5.51 -3.92
CA MET A 125 5.88 -6.54 -4.16
C MET A 125 4.77 -6.01 -5.09
N PHE A 126 4.23 -4.84 -4.79
CA PHE A 126 3.16 -4.23 -5.59
C PHE A 126 3.64 -3.81 -6.99
N ALA A 127 4.84 -3.23 -7.12
CA ALA A 127 5.41 -2.86 -8.41
C ALA A 127 5.58 -4.09 -9.32
N ARG A 128 6.03 -5.23 -8.77
CA ARG A 128 6.09 -6.49 -9.49
C ARG A 128 4.72 -6.92 -10.02
N GLU A 129 3.68 -6.89 -9.17
CA GLU A 129 2.34 -7.34 -9.56
C GLU A 129 1.70 -6.37 -10.58
N VAL A 130 1.91 -5.06 -10.45
CA VAL A 130 1.48 -4.05 -11.43
C VAL A 130 2.08 -4.36 -12.81
N VAL A 131 3.38 -4.65 -12.87
CA VAL A 131 4.06 -5.03 -14.13
C VAL A 131 3.54 -6.38 -14.65
N ILE A 132 3.35 -7.37 -13.78
CA ILE A 132 2.75 -8.66 -14.13
C ILE A 132 1.33 -8.45 -14.69
N CYS A 133 0.55 -7.49 -14.19
CA CYS A 133 -0.73 -7.10 -14.76
C CYS A 133 -0.63 -6.33 -16.07
N GLY A 134 0.55 -6.01 -16.59
CA GLY A 134 0.79 -5.32 -17.87
C GLY A 134 0.57 -3.82 -17.79
N CYS A 135 0.53 -3.27 -16.58
CA CYS A 135 0.41 -1.85 -16.34
C CYS A 135 1.79 -1.18 -16.20
N MET A 136 1.82 0.10 -16.53
CA MET A 136 2.96 0.97 -16.26
C MET A 136 2.89 1.45 -14.81
N THR A 137 3.98 1.31 -14.05
CA THR A 137 4.04 1.73 -12.65
C THR A 137 3.98 3.23 -12.46
N GLN A 138 4.37 4.01 -13.47
CA GLN A 138 4.43 5.48 -13.45
C GLN A 138 3.07 6.15 -13.47
N ILE A 139 2.05 5.51 -14.07
CA ILE A 139 0.71 6.08 -14.23
C ILE A 139 -0.15 5.65 -13.05
N GLY A 140 -0.27 6.52 -12.05
CA GLY A 140 -1.04 6.28 -10.82
C GLY A 140 -2.51 6.69 -10.91
N LEU A 141 -3.21 6.56 -9.77
CA LEU A 141 -4.61 6.99 -9.58
C LEU A 141 -4.66 8.42 -9.03
N LYS A 142 -3.98 8.65 -7.93
CA LYS A 142 -3.87 9.93 -7.21
C LYS A 142 -2.46 10.49 -7.27
N HIS A 143 -1.46 9.65 -7.02
CA HIS A 143 -0.08 10.07 -7.13
C HIS A 143 0.29 10.35 -8.59
N ALA A 144 0.66 11.58 -8.85
CA ALA A 144 1.07 12.06 -10.18
C ALA A 144 2.44 12.76 -10.12
N ASN A 145 3.31 12.33 -9.19
CA ASN A 145 4.65 12.88 -9.09
C ASN A 145 5.49 12.42 -10.27
N GLN A 146 5.92 13.38 -11.10
CA GLN A 146 6.71 13.13 -12.31
C GLN A 146 8.07 12.45 -12.05
N PHE A 147 8.58 12.51 -10.81
CA PHE A 147 9.85 11.88 -10.40
C PHE A 147 9.63 10.51 -9.76
N ASN A 148 8.38 10.11 -9.45
CA ASN A 148 8.10 8.81 -8.88
C ASN A 148 7.82 7.79 -9.99
N GLN A 149 8.69 6.81 -10.11
CA GLN A 149 8.56 5.71 -11.07
C GLN A 149 7.49 4.67 -10.66
N PHE A 150 6.93 4.78 -9.46
CA PHE A 150 6.05 3.76 -8.84
C PHE A 150 4.71 4.33 -8.37
N ASN A 151 4.19 5.37 -9.03
CA ASN A 151 2.95 6.03 -8.63
C ASN A 151 1.79 5.04 -8.41
N LEU A 152 1.54 4.13 -9.37
CA LEU A 152 0.44 3.16 -9.25
C LEU A 152 0.66 2.14 -8.14
N ALA A 153 1.87 1.63 -7.99
CA ALA A 153 2.20 0.70 -6.91
C ALA A 153 2.09 1.38 -5.54
N SER A 154 2.50 2.65 -5.44
CA SER A 154 2.36 3.46 -4.23
C SER A 154 0.88 3.66 -3.86
N ASP A 155 0.01 3.90 -4.86
CA ASP A 155 -1.42 4.04 -4.65
C ASP A 155 -2.06 2.73 -4.15
N ILE A 156 -1.78 1.61 -4.81
CA ILE A 156 -2.45 0.33 -4.51
C ILE A 156 -1.98 -0.27 -3.18
N MET A 157 -0.76 0.02 -2.73
CA MET A 157 -0.23 -0.56 -1.49
C MET A 157 -0.72 0.11 -0.20
N GLU A 158 -1.42 1.25 -0.28
CA GLU A 158 -1.80 2.04 0.90
C GLU A 158 -2.50 1.24 2.02
N PRO A 159 -3.46 0.32 1.76
CA PRO A 159 -4.11 -0.48 2.79
C PRO A 159 -3.17 -1.43 3.55
N PHE A 160 -2.00 -1.72 2.99
CA PHE A 160 -1.03 -2.67 3.52
C PHE A 160 0.06 -2.01 4.38
N ARG A 161 0.21 -0.68 4.31
CA ARG A 161 1.20 0.04 5.13
C ARG A 161 1.11 -0.27 6.63
N PRO A 162 -0.09 -0.39 7.23
CA PRO A 162 -0.22 -0.71 8.65
C PRO A 162 0.40 -2.05 9.07
N ILE A 163 0.65 -3.00 8.16
CA ILE A 163 1.44 -4.21 8.46
C ILE A 163 2.86 -3.82 8.91
N ILE A 164 3.48 -2.93 8.15
CA ILE A 164 4.84 -2.44 8.45
C ILE A 164 4.83 -1.63 9.74
N ASP A 165 3.83 -0.75 9.90
CA ASP A 165 3.67 0.09 11.09
C ASP A 165 3.57 -0.75 12.36
N ARG A 166 2.81 -1.87 12.30
CA ARG A 166 2.68 -2.86 13.39
C ARG A 166 4.04 -3.43 13.78
N ILE A 167 4.81 -3.93 12.83
CA ILE A 167 6.13 -4.53 13.09
C ILE A 167 7.08 -3.49 13.68
N VAL A 168 7.13 -2.30 13.10
CA VAL A 168 8.00 -1.22 13.57
C VAL A 168 7.60 -0.77 14.98
N TYR A 169 6.31 -0.58 15.25
CA TYR A 169 5.83 -0.17 16.56
C TYR A 169 6.12 -1.22 17.66
N GLN A 170 5.90 -2.50 17.37
CA GLN A 170 6.20 -3.58 18.29
C GLN A 170 7.69 -3.64 18.64
N ASN A 171 8.55 -3.23 17.71
CA ASN A 171 10.01 -3.25 17.85
C ASN A 171 10.64 -1.86 18.08
N ARG A 172 9.86 -0.83 18.39
CA ARG A 172 10.28 0.59 18.43
C ARG A 172 11.40 0.93 19.41
N HIS A 173 11.68 0.05 20.36
CA HIS A 173 12.78 0.21 21.33
C HIS A 173 14.10 -0.39 20.82
N ASN A 174 14.09 -1.03 19.66
CA ASN A 174 15.26 -1.59 19.02
C ASN A 174 15.89 -0.58 18.04
N ASN A 175 17.16 -0.79 17.71
CA ASN A 175 17.81 -0.04 16.63
C ASN A 175 17.33 -0.55 15.25
N PHE A 176 17.58 0.23 14.21
CA PHE A 176 17.19 -0.10 12.83
C PHE A 176 17.63 -1.50 12.38
N VAL A 177 18.85 -1.94 12.72
CA VAL A 177 19.36 -3.25 12.27
C VAL A 177 18.53 -4.41 12.80
N LYS A 178 18.02 -4.31 14.04
CA LYS A 178 17.15 -5.31 14.64
C LYS A 178 15.74 -5.24 14.03
N ILE A 179 15.15 -4.04 13.94
CA ILE A 179 13.83 -3.86 13.32
C ILE A 179 13.81 -4.39 11.88
N LYS A 180 14.87 -4.10 11.11
CA LYS A 180 15.03 -4.58 9.74
C LYS A 180 14.94 -6.11 9.63
N LYS A 181 15.46 -6.86 10.60
CA LYS A 181 15.35 -8.33 10.61
C LYS A 181 13.91 -8.78 10.79
N GLU A 182 13.19 -8.14 11.71
CA GLU A 182 11.77 -8.46 11.97
C GLU A 182 10.87 -8.13 10.76
N LEU A 183 11.22 -7.10 10.00
CA LEU A 183 10.47 -6.75 8.78
C LEU A 183 10.47 -7.87 7.71
N PHE A 184 11.42 -8.80 7.75
CA PHE A 184 11.39 -9.95 6.84
C PHE A 184 10.31 -10.98 7.20
N SER A 185 9.69 -10.91 8.38
CA SER A 185 8.58 -11.78 8.76
C SER A 185 7.38 -11.67 7.81
N ILE A 186 7.18 -10.50 7.16
CA ILE A 186 6.12 -10.29 6.18
C ILE A 186 6.10 -11.32 5.03
N PHE A 187 7.24 -11.95 4.74
CA PHE A 187 7.34 -12.96 3.68
C PHE A 187 6.95 -14.36 4.12
N SER A 188 6.87 -14.61 5.43
CA SER A 188 6.57 -15.92 6.03
C SER A 188 5.27 -15.95 6.83
N GLU A 189 4.72 -14.79 7.16
CA GLU A 189 3.44 -14.68 7.88
C GLU A 189 2.26 -14.79 6.94
N THR A 190 1.15 -15.31 7.48
CA THR A 190 -0.14 -15.34 6.81
C THR A 190 -1.09 -14.29 7.39
N TYR A 191 -2.03 -13.85 6.56
CA TYR A 191 -3.04 -12.85 6.93
C TYR A 191 -4.42 -13.33 6.49
N PRO A 192 -5.49 -12.97 7.21
CA PRO A 192 -6.84 -13.29 6.81
C PRO A 192 -7.21 -12.53 5.52
N TYR A 193 -7.63 -13.26 4.50
CA TYR A 193 -8.06 -12.67 3.23
C TYR A 193 -9.08 -13.59 2.55
N ASN A 194 -10.24 -13.03 2.18
CA ASN A 194 -11.34 -13.78 1.55
C ASN A 194 -11.73 -15.05 2.35
N GLY A 195 -11.76 -14.96 3.69
CA GLY A 195 -12.13 -16.07 4.58
C GLY A 195 -11.07 -17.18 4.72
N LYS A 196 -9.84 -16.95 4.31
CA LYS A 196 -8.71 -17.89 4.38
C LYS A 196 -7.45 -17.22 4.87
N GLU A 197 -6.57 -17.99 5.50
CA GLU A 197 -5.21 -17.56 5.81
C GLU A 197 -4.33 -17.70 4.55
N MET A 198 -3.71 -16.59 4.13
CA MET A 198 -2.89 -16.54 2.92
C MET A 198 -1.58 -15.79 3.16
N TYR A 199 -0.51 -16.23 2.52
CA TYR A 199 0.75 -15.48 2.49
C TYR A 199 0.56 -14.11 1.83
N LEU A 200 1.23 -13.09 2.36
CA LEU A 200 1.11 -11.71 1.87
C LEU A 200 1.36 -11.61 0.36
N SER A 201 2.33 -12.37 -0.19
CA SER A 201 2.62 -12.38 -1.62
C SER A 201 1.42 -12.78 -2.49
N ASN A 202 0.64 -13.76 -2.02
CA ASN A 202 -0.57 -14.23 -2.73
C ASN A 202 -1.69 -13.20 -2.62
N ILE A 203 -1.84 -12.55 -1.45
CA ILE A 203 -2.82 -11.49 -1.23
C ILE A 203 -2.50 -10.31 -2.15
N VAL A 204 -1.25 -9.85 -2.17
CA VAL A 204 -0.81 -8.72 -3.02
C VAL A 204 -1.07 -9.02 -4.50
N SER A 205 -0.82 -10.26 -4.94
CA SER A 205 -1.10 -10.68 -6.32
C SER A 205 -2.59 -10.62 -6.65
N ASP A 206 -3.46 -11.20 -5.80
CA ASP A 206 -4.91 -11.21 -6.01
C ASP A 206 -5.50 -9.79 -5.91
N TYR A 207 -5.11 -9.05 -4.86
CA TYR A 207 -5.55 -7.68 -4.63
C TYR A 207 -5.24 -6.76 -5.83
N THR A 208 -3.99 -6.77 -6.29
CA THR A 208 -3.55 -5.94 -7.42
C THR A 208 -4.32 -6.28 -8.70
N LYS A 209 -4.52 -7.58 -8.97
CA LYS A 209 -5.30 -8.03 -10.15
C LYS A 209 -6.74 -7.55 -10.09
N LYS A 210 -7.40 -7.62 -8.93
CA LYS A 210 -8.79 -7.19 -8.75
C LYS A 210 -8.92 -5.67 -8.88
N VAL A 211 -8.02 -4.90 -8.25
CA VAL A 211 -7.99 -3.44 -8.40
C VAL A 211 -7.84 -3.03 -9.87
N ILE A 212 -6.93 -3.68 -10.62
CA ILE A 212 -6.73 -3.37 -12.05
C ILE A 212 -7.96 -3.79 -12.88
N LYS A 213 -8.64 -4.89 -12.54
CA LYS A 213 -9.89 -5.27 -13.20
C LYS A 213 -11.01 -4.26 -12.93
N ALA A 214 -11.16 -3.78 -11.69
CA ALA A 214 -12.11 -2.73 -11.37
C ALA A 214 -11.82 -1.45 -12.16
N LEU A 215 -10.55 -1.02 -12.25
CA LEU A 215 -10.13 0.12 -13.07
C LEU A 215 -10.44 -0.08 -14.57
N ASN A 216 -10.38 -1.31 -15.06
CA ASN A 216 -10.75 -1.67 -16.43
C ASN A 216 -12.27 -1.85 -16.62
N GLN A 217 -13.08 -1.65 -15.59
CA GLN A 217 -14.55 -1.86 -15.61
C GLN A 217 -14.95 -3.30 -16.02
N LEU A 218 -14.26 -4.30 -15.49
CA LEU A 218 -14.48 -5.72 -15.77
C LEU A 218 -15.32 -6.42 -14.68
N ASP A 219 -16.37 -5.77 -14.17
CA ASP A 219 -17.34 -6.28 -13.18
C ASP A 219 -16.66 -6.95 -11.95
N GLU A 220 -15.58 -6.36 -11.46
CA GLU A 220 -14.88 -6.83 -10.28
C GLU A 220 -15.07 -5.83 -9.13
N GLU A 221 -15.48 -6.33 -7.97
CA GLU A 221 -15.51 -5.52 -6.75
C GLU A 221 -14.09 -5.21 -6.28
N ILE A 222 -13.90 -4.01 -5.72
CA ILE A 222 -12.61 -3.62 -5.12
C ILE A 222 -12.39 -4.52 -3.90
N PRO A 223 -11.31 -5.31 -3.87
CA PRO A 223 -11.10 -6.26 -2.78
C PRO A 223 -10.84 -5.54 -1.46
N GLU A 224 -11.32 -6.12 -0.36
CA GLU A 224 -11.00 -5.64 0.98
C GLU A 224 -9.78 -6.37 1.54
N PHE A 225 -8.89 -5.61 2.17
CA PHE A 225 -7.79 -6.14 2.96
C PHE A 225 -7.85 -5.56 4.38
N ARG A 226 -7.80 -6.45 5.37
CA ARG A 226 -7.76 -6.09 6.81
C ARG A 226 -6.54 -6.75 7.45
N ILE A 227 -5.89 -6.00 8.36
CA ILE A 227 -4.73 -6.47 9.14
C ILE A 227 -5.16 -7.23 10.38
#